data_9dd72877068127719a1d1bb2add90afd
#
_entry.id   9dd72877068127719a1d1bb2add90afd
#
_cell.length_a   1.000
_cell.length_b   1.000
_cell.length_c   1.000
_cell.angle_alpha   90.00
_cell.angle_beta   90.00
_cell.angle_gamma   90.00
#
_symmetry.space_group_name_H-M   'P 1'
#
loop_
_entity.id
_entity.type
_entity.pdbx_description
1 polymer ?
#
loop_
_entity_poly.entity_id
_entity_poly.type
_entity_poly.pdbx_seq_one_letter_code
_entity_poly.pdbx_strand_id
1 'polypeptide(L)'
;GLPITESTVLANPFWEYSRNKIACEELLVKAYREEQYPITIVRPSHTYDASLLPMEGGWTVVNRMLQGKPVIVHGDGTSLWTLTHHRDFAKGLVGLLGNNHAIGEAVQITSDESLTWNQIFELTGQAVGVKPKLIHIPSERIAEYDASWGAGLLGDKSYSVIFDNSKIKRLVP
;
A
#
# COMPACT_ATOMS: atom_id res chain seq x y z
N GLY A 1 -12.60 9.40 -6.00
CA GLY A 1 -11.61 9.89 -6.99
C GLY A 1 -10.22 9.95 -6.41
N LEU A 2 -9.23 10.24 -7.25
CA LEU A 2 -7.85 10.49 -6.83
C LEU A 2 -7.62 12.01 -6.69
N PRO A 3 -6.71 12.44 -5.79
CA PRO A 3 -6.00 11.61 -4.82
C PRO A 3 -6.89 11.11 -3.68
N ILE A 4 -6.46 10.04 -3.02
CA ILE A 4 -7.10 9.51 -1.82
C ILE A 4 -6.71 10.42 -0.64
N THR A 5 -7.70 10.83 0.13
CA THR A 5 -7.54 11.62 1.36
C THR A 5 -8.05 10.83 2.56
N GLU A 6 -7.81 11.32 3.77
CA GLU A 6 -8.34 10.70 4.99
C GLU A 6 -9.87 10.72 5.07
N SER A 7 -10.52 11.61 4.31
CA SER A 7 -11.99 11.70 4.20
C SER A 7 -12.57 10.79 3.10
N THR A 8 -11.74 10.08 2.33
CA THR A 8 -12.22 9.13 1.34
C THR A 8 -13.00 8.01 2.01
N VAL A 9 -14.19 7.70 1.49
CA VAL A 9 -15.05 6.64 2.03
C VAL A 9 -14.34 5.29 1.97
N LEU A 10 -14.34 4.60 3.10
CA LEU A 10 -13.71 3.29 3.23
C LEU A 10 -14.75 2.21 2.88
N ALA A 11 -14.48 1.43 1.84
CA ALA A 11 -15.29 0.29 1.45
C ALA A 11 -14.44 -0.70 0.63
N ASN A 12 -14.59 -1.99 0.88
CA ASN A 12 -13.91 -3.01 0.06
C ASN A 12 -14.75 -4.29 -0.01
N PRO A 13 -15.44 -4.56 -1.13
CA PRO A 13 -16.27 -5.76 -1.26
C PRO A 13 -15.46 -7.04 -1.53
N PHE A 14 -14.21 -6.93 -2.01
CA PHE A 14 -13.43 -8.06 -2.51
C PHE A 14 -12.49 -8.66 -1.46
N TRP A 15 -11.96 -7.87 -0.53
CA TRP A 15 -10.86 -8.26 0.32
C TRP A 15 -11.23 -8.22 1.81
N GLU A 16 -11.27 -9.38 2.46
CA GLU A 16 -11.63 -9.50 3.88
C GLU A 16 -10.67 -8.75 4.81
N TYR A 17 -9.37 -8.82 4.53
CA TYR A 17 -8.38 -8.08 5.30
C TYR A 17 -8.71 -6.58 5.36
N SER A 18 -9.07 -5.98 4.22
CA SER A 18 -9.45 -4.57 4.16
C SER A 18 -10.72 -4.28 4.97
N ARG A 19 -11.74 -5.15 4.89
CA ARG A 19 -12.97 -5.02 5.70
C ARG A 19 -12.67 -5.08 7.20
N ASN A 20 -11.78 -5.98 7.62
CA ASN A 20 -11.38 -6.09 9.03
C ASN A 20 -10.64 -4.83 9.50
N LYS A 21 -9.78 -4.21 8.67
CA LYS A 21 -9.16 -2.93 8.98
C LYS A 21 -10.17 -1.80 9.11
N ILE A 22 -11.17 -1.74 8.24
CA ILE A 22 -12.27 -0.77 8.32
C ILE A 22 -13.04 -0.94 9.62
N ALA A 23 -13.42 -2.15 9.99
CA ALA A 23 -14.13 -2.44 11.24
C ALA A 23 -13.30 -2.03 12.48
N CYS A 24 -11.98 -2.23 12.47
CA CYS A 24 -11.10 -1.74 13.54
C CYS A 24 -11.12 -0.22 13.65
N GLU A 25 -11.08 0.51 12.53
CA GLU A 25 -11.17 1.97 12.55
C GLU A 25 -12.52 2.46 13.07
N GLU A 26 -13.62 1.84 12.68
CA GLU A 26 -14.96 2.17 13.17
C GLU A 26 -15.06 2.02 14.69
N LEU A 27 -14.51 0.93 15.26
CA LEU A 27 -14.45 0.74 16.71
C LEU A 27 -13.63 1.83 17.42
N LEU A 28 -12.48 2.18 16.86
CA LEU A 28 -11.62 3.23 17.42
C LEU A 28 -12.28 4.61 17.34
N VAL A 29 -12.91 4.95 16.22
CA VAL A 29 -13.65 6.21 16.07
C VAL A 29 -14.82 6.28 17.06
N LYS A 30 -15.51 5.16 17.29
CA LYS A 30 -16.58 5.07 18.29
C LYS A 30 -16.03 5.32 19.69
N ALA A 31 -14.94 4.65 20.09
CA ALA A 31 -14.31 4.85 21.40
C ALA A 31 -13.85 6.30 21.61
N TYR A 32 -13.31 6.95 20.59
CA TYR A 32 -12.96 8.36 20.65
C TYR A 32 -14.19 9.25 20.89
N ARG A 33 -15.28 9.02 20.16
CA ARG A 33 -16.49 9.87 20.23
C ARG A 33 -17.30 9.68 21.51
N GLU A 34 -17.46 8.43 21.96
CA GLU A 34 -18.33 8.08 23.09
C GLU A 34 -17.59 8.06 24.42
N GLU A 35 -16.32 7.68 24.42
CA GLU A 35 -15.53 7.46 25.65
C GLU A 35 -14.37 8.45 25.82
N GLN A 36 -14.20 9.39 24.87
CA GLN A 36 -13.07 10.33 24.84
C GLN A 36 -11.70 9.64 24.84
N TYR A 37 -11.64 8.41 24.28
CA TYR A 37 -10.40 7.64 24.21
C TYR A 37 -9.40 8.30 23.26
N PRO A 38 -8.21 8.78 23.73
CA PRO A 38 -7.31 9.58 22.93
C PRO A 38 -6.55 8.69 21.92
N ILE A 39 -6.97 8.72 20.66
CA ILE A 39 -6.37 7.91 19.58
C ILE A 39 -5.90 8.79 18.42
N THR A 40 -4.93 8.28 17.69
CA THR A 40 -4.59 8.69 16.32
C THR A 40 -4.60 7.47 15.44
N ILE A 41 -5.37 7.49 14.36
CA ILE A 41 -5.44 6.41 13.40
C ILE A 41 -4.40 6.68 12.31
N VAL A 42 -3.45 5.77 12.13
CA VAL A 42 -2.39 5.90 11.13
C VAL A 42 -2.68 4.95 9.97
N ARG A 43 -2.75 5.51 8.77
CA ARG A 43 -3.01 4.77 7.53
C ARG A 43 -1.75 4.74 6.65
N PRO A 44 -0.99 3.65 6.67
CA PRO A 44 0.12 3.46 5.72
C PRO A 44 -0.41 3.16 4.32
N SER A 45 0.39 3.47 3.30
CA SER A 45 0.26 2.81 2.00
C SER A 45 0.98 1.45 2.03
N HIS A 46 1.35 0.91 0.88
CA HIS A 46 2.14 -0.32 0.81
C HIS A 46 3.56 -0.07 1.34
N THR A 47 3.80 -0.40 2.59
CA THR A 47 5.13 -0.31 3.21
C THR A 47 6.00 -1.48 2.76
N TYR A 48 7.29 -1.21 2.59
CA TYR A 48 8.26 -2.22 2.16
C TYR A 48 9.62 -2.03 2.82
N ASP A 49 10.40 -3.10 2.86
CA ASP A 49 11.82 -3.12 3.23
C ASP A 49 12.53 -4.34 2.62
N ALA A 50 13.76 -4.61 3.06
CA ALA A 50 14.54 -5.75 2.59
C ALA A 50 13.94 -7.12 2.97
N SER A 51 13.10 -7.19 4.00
CA SER A 51 12.42 -8.42 4.43
C SER A 51 11.07 -8.62 3.76
N LEU A 52 10.42 -7.53 3.35
CA LEU A 52 9.11 -7.53 2.71
C LEU A 52 9.15 -6.70 1.42
N LEU A 53 9.43 -7.35 0.31
CA LEU A 53 9.43 -6.70 -1.00
C LEU A 53 8.00 -6.39 -1.47
N PRO A 54 7.81 -5.35 -2.31
CA PRO A 54 6.46 -4.88 -2.65
C PRO A 54 5.68 -5.74 -3.64
N MET A 55 6.28 -6.78 -4.21
CA MET A 55 5.62 -7.70 -5.14
C MET A 55 5.26 -9.02 -4.48
N GLU A 56 4.16 -9.62 -4.92
CA GLU A 56 3.76 -10.97 -4.48
C GLU A 56 4.84 -11.99 -4.82
N GLY A 57 5.16 -12.86 -3.86
CA GLY A 57 6.27 -13.80 -3.96
C GLY A 57 7.64 -13.22 -3.55
N GLY A 58 7.74 -11.91 -3.29
CA GLY A 58 8.92 -11.28 -2.68
C GLY A 58 10.25 -11.69 -3.33
N TRP A 59 11.17 -12.21 -2.54
CA TRP A 59 12.50 -12.64 -2.99
C TRP A 59 12.48 -13.77 -4.02
N THR A 60 11.41 -14.55 -4.10
CA THR A 60 11.24 -15.55 -5.19
C THR A 60 11.16 -14.86 -6.54
N VAL A 61 10.50 -13.72 -6.63
CA VAL A 61 10.41 -12.92 -7.88
C VAL A 61 11.80 -12.41 -8.28
N VAL A 62 12.55 -11.85 -7.32
CA VAL A 62 13.92 -11.35 -7.56
C VAL A 62 14.85 -12.50 -8.02
N ASN A 63 14.79 -13.65 -7.37
CA ASN A 63 15.57 -14.82 -7.76
C ASN A 63 15.24 -15.30 -9.19
N ARG A 64 13.95 -15.26 -9.57
CA ARG A 64 13.54 -15.55 -10.95
C ARG A 64 14.14 -14.56 -11.96
N MET A 65 14.14 -13.25 -11.61
CA MET A 65 14.77 -12.22 -12.44
C MET A 65 16.27 -12.49 -12.63
N LEU A 66 17.00 -12.81 -11.56
CA LEU A 66 18.43 -13.15 -11.59
C LEU A 66 18.72 -14.38 -12.45
N GLN A 67 17.81 -15.34 -12.50
CA GLN A 67 17.89 -16.54 -13.36
C GLN A 67 17.41 -16.29 -14.80
N GLY A 68 17.04 -15.06 -15.16
CA GLY A 68 16.49 -14.73 -16.48
C GLY A 68 15.12 -15.37 -16.76
N LYS A 69 14.43 -15.84 -15.74
CA LYS A 69 13.08 -16.42 -15.83
C LYS A 69 12.02 -15.31 -15.87
N PRO A 70 10.89 -15.55 -16.53
CA PRO A 70 9.80 -14.57 -16.55
C PRO A 70 9.15 -14.41 -15.17
N VAL A 71 8.67 -13.19 -14.91
CA VAL A 71 7.93 -12.82 -13.70
C VAL A 71 6.57 -12.25 -14.09
N ILE A 72 5.55 -12.53 -13.28
CA ILE A 72 4.17 -12.12 -13.55
C ILE A 72 3.96 -10.70 -13.03
N VAL A 73 3.38 -9.86 -13.88
CA VAL A 73 2.80 -8.57 -13.54
C VAL A 73 1.29 -8.66 -13.77
N HIS A 74 0.50 -8.23 -12.79
CA HIS A 74 -0.96 -8.26 -12.91
C HIS A 74 -1.48 -7.18 -13.86
N GLY A 75 -2.58 -7.45 -14.53
CA GLY A 75 -3.19 -6.56 -15.52
C GLY A 75 -2.21 -6.27 -16.66
N ASP A 76 -2.16 -5.03 -17.09
CA ASP A 76 -1.18 -4.50 -18.04
C ASP A 76 0.03 -3.84 -17.34
N GLY A 77 0.04 -3.84 -16.01
CA GLY A 77 1.09 -3.23 -15.19
C GLY A 77 1.10 -1.71 -15.18
N THR A 78 0.04 -1.04 -15.66
CA THR A 78 -0.03 0.43 -15.77
C THR A 78 -0.72 1.11 -14.61
N SER A 79 -1.42 0.38 -13.72
CA SER A 79 -2.00 0.98 -12.53
C SER A 79 -0.91 1.60 -11.65
N LEU A 80 -1.17 2.82 -11.17
CA LEU A 80 -0.25 3.57 -10.32
C LEU A 80 -0.30 3.06 -8.89
N TRP A 81 0.86 2.93 -8.28
CA TRP A 81 1.00 2.43 -6.94
C TRP A 81 1.95 3.28 -6.09
N THR A 82 1.58 3.51 -4.83
CA THR A 82 2.41 4.27 -3.89
C THR A 82 3.09 3.32 -2.91
N LEU A 83 4.42 3.22 -3.02
CA LEU A 83 5.26 2.46 -2.10
C LEU A 83 5.89 3.39 -1.08
N THR A 84 5.86 3.01 0.20
CA THR A 84 6.46 3.80 1.27
C THR A 84 7.54 2.98 1.97
N HIS A 85 8.78 3.43 1.92
CA HIS A 85 9.86 2.75 2.64
C HIS A 85 9.60 2.82 4.15
N HIS A 86 9.86 1.72 4.86
CA HIS A 86 9.55 1.60 6.30
C HIS A 86 10.18 2.70 7.17
N ARG A 87 11.36 3.20 6.79
CA ARG A 87 12.03 4.29 7.52
C ARG A 87 11.31 5.63 7.36
N ASP A 88 10.74 5.88 6.19
CA ASP A 88 10.00 7.13 5.95
C ASP A 88 8.64 7.07 6.64
N PHE A 89 7.98 5.92 6.62
CA PHE A 89 6.81 5.67 7.46
C PHE A 89 7.13 5.90 8.95
N ALA A 90 8.24 5.35 9.45
CA ALA A 90 8.64 5.49 10.84
C ALA A 90 8.90 6.95 11.25
N LYS A 91 9.47 7.79 10.38
CA LYS A 91 9.64 9.24 10.65
C LYS A 91 8.29 9.91 10.92
N GLY A 92 7.32 9.69 10.03
CA GLY A 92 5.96 10.22 10.21
C GLY A 92 5.29 9.70 11.47
N LEU A 93 5.39 8.40 11.74
CA LEU A 93 4.81 7.78 12.94
C LEU A 93 5.42 8.34 14.22
N VAL A 94 6.74 8.43 14.32
CA VAL A 94 7.44 8.99 15.50
C VAL A 94 7.04 10.45 15.72
N GLY A 95 6.91 11.25 14.65
CA GLY A 95 6.47 12.65 14.76
C GLY A 95 5.02 12.82 15.23
N LEU A 96 4.18 11.79 15.08
CA LEU A 96 2.81 11.79 15.61
C LEU A 96 2.72 11.37 17.08
N LEU A 97 3.72 10.66 17.61
CA LEU A 97 3.71 10.23 19.01
C LEU A 97 3.75 11.42 19.95
N GLY A 98 2.74 11.53 20.82
CA GLY A 98 2.59 12.66 21.76
C GLY A 98 2.13 13.96 21.11
N ASN A 99 1.77 13.97 19.83
CA ASN A 99 1.23 15.15 19.17
C ASN A 99 -0.28 15.30 19.48
N ASN A 100 -0.62 16.23 20.36
CA ASN A 100 -2.00 16.48 20.76
C ASN A 100 -2.93 16.93 19.60
N HIS A 101 -2.37 17.52 18.54
CA HIS A 101 -3.13 17.92 17.35
C HIS A 101 -3.51 16.74 16.46
N ALA A 102 -2.94 15.56 16.71
CA ALA A 102 -3.26 14.34 15.98
C ALA A 102 -4.32 13.47 16.70
N ILE A 103 -4.71 13.83 17.93
CA ILE A 103 -5.73 13.09 18.68
C ILE A 103 -7.11 13.23 18.00
N GLY A 104 -7.78 12.10 17.77
CA GLY A 104 -9.06 12.04 17.07
C GLY A 104 -8.95 12.06 15.55
N GLU A 105 -7.74 12.15 15.02
CA GLU A 105 -7.49 12.26 13.59
C GLU A 105 -7.10 10.92 12.96
N ALA A 106 -7.54 10.71 11.70
CA ALA A 106 -6.91 9.75 10.81
C ALA A 106 -5.82 10.48 10.02
N VAL A 107 -4.64 9.88 9.87
CA VAL A 107 -3.48 10.48 9.21
C VAL A 107 -2.85 9.45 8.27
N GLN A 108 -2.77 9.78 7.00
CA GLN A 108 -2.02 9.00 6.01
C GLN A 108 -0.52 9.28 6.14
N ILE A 109 0.29 8.23 6.11
CA ILE A 109 1.75 8.32 6.02
C ILE A 109 2.18 7.52 4.81
N THR A 110 2.41 8.19 3.70
CA THR A 110 2.74 7.58 2.42
C THR A 110 3.85 8.35 1.70
N SER A 111 4.47 7.74 0.69
CA SER A 111 5.34 8.47 -0.23
C SER A 111 4.53 9.43 -1.11
N ASP A 112 5.17 10.48 -1.59
CA ASP A 112 4.63 11.35 -2.66
C ASP A 112 4.83 10.74 -4.05
N GLU A 113 5.71 9.73 -4.17
CA GLU A 113 6.01 9.07 -5.42
C GLU A 113 4.95 8.01 -5.75
N SER A 114 4.49 8.04 -7.00
CA SER A 114 3.62 7.00 -7.55
C SER A 114 4.28 6.40 -8.78
N LEU A 115 4.38 5.07 -8.81
CA LEU A 115 4.98 4.30 -9.88
C LEU A 115 3.96 3.34 -10.49
N THR A 116 4.07 3.05 -11.77
CA THR A 116 3.34 1.93 -12.34
C THR A 116 3.93 0.61 -11.85
N TRP A 117 3.14 -0.47 -11.85
CA TRP A 117 3.68 -1.78 -11.50
C TRP A 117 4.81 -2.21 -12.45
N ASN A 118 4.73 -1.87 -13.74
CA ASN A 118 5.84 -2.08 -14.67
C ASN A 118 7.13 -1.40 -14.18
N GLN A 119 7.06 -0.13 -13.80
CA GLN A 119 8.21 0.60 -13.26
C GLN A 119 8.74 -0.03 -11.96
N ILE A 120 7.87 -0.49 -11.06
CA ILE A 120 8.28 -1.16 -9.81
C ILE A 120 9.11 -2.42 -10.14
N PHE A 121 8.64 -3.26 -11.07
CA PHE A 121 9.38 -4.46 -11.49
C PHE A 121 10.67 -4.14 -12.24
N GLU A 122 10.65 -3.14 -13.11
CA GLU A 122 11.84 -2.68 -13.86
C GLU A 122 12.92 -2.11 -12.93
N LEU A 123 12.55 -1.26 -11.98
CA LEU A 123 13.46 -0.70 -10.97
C LEU A 123 14.02 -1.80 -10.06
N THR A 124 13.20 -2.79 -9.70
CA THR A 124 13.67 -3.96 -8.94
C THR A 124 14.72 -4.74 -9.71
N GLY A 125 14.47 -5.01 -10.98
CA GLY A 125 15.44 -5.68 -11.86
C GLY A 125 16.73 -4.88 -12.02
N GLN A 126 16.61 -3.57 -12.22
CA GLN A 126 17.75 -2.65 -12.32
C GLN A 126 18.59 -2.66 -11.03
N ALA A 127 17.96 -2.65 -9.86
CA ALA A 127 18.64 -2.69 -8.57
C ALA A 127 19.50 -3.94 -8.38
N VAL A 128 19.14 -5.07 -9.01
CA VAL A 128 19.90 -6.32 -8.97
C VAL A 128 20.69 -6.59 -10.25
N GLY A 129 20.82 -5.58 -11.14
CA GLY A 129 21.66 -5.62 -12.32
C GLY A 129 21.13 -6.44 -13.49
N VAL A 130 19.81 -6.68 -13.57
CA VAL A 130 19.20 -7.45 -14.66
C VAL A 130 18.00 -6.73 -15.28
N LYS A 131 17.72 -7.01 -16.54
CA LYS A 131 16.48 -6.59 -17.18
C LYS A 131 15.42 -7.68 -16.99
N PRO A 132 14.32 -7.42 -16.27
CA PRO A 132 13.33 -8.44 -16.01
C PRO A 132 12.54 -8.80 -17.28
N LYS A 133 12.10 -10.04 -17.37
CA LYS A 133 11.16 -10.52 -18.40
C LYS A 133 9.76 -10.50 -17.81
N LEU A 134 8.99 -9.46 -18.12
CA LEU A 134 7.64 -9.29 -17.59
C LEU A 134 6.63 -10.06 -18.44
N ILE A 135 5.72 -10.79 -17.79
CA ILE A 135 4.53 -11.40 -18.39
C ILE A 135 3.30 -10.79 -17.72
N HIS A 136 2.46 -10.17 -18.53
CA HIS A 136 1.23 -9.55 -18.07
C HIS A 136 0.08 -10.56 -18.08
N ILE A 137 -0.59 -10.70 -16.93
CA ILE A 137 -1.72 -11.62 -16.76
C ILE A 137 -2.87 -10.84 -16.12
N PRO A 138 -4.10 -10.88 -16.67
CA PRO A 138 -5.27 -10.24 -16.08
C PRO A 138 -5.47 -10.66 -14.62
N SER A 139 -5.82 -9.69 -13.75
CA SER A 139 -5.99 -9.93 -12.31
C SER A 139 -7.05 -11.01 -12.02
N GLU A 140 -8.12 -11.03 -12.80
CA GLU A 140 -9.17 -12.05 -12.71
C GLU A 140 -8.63 -13.44 -13.02
N ARG A 141 -7.72 -13.52 -14.01
CA ARG A 141 -7.09 -14.80 -14.35
C ARG A 141 -6.14 -15.29 -13.27
N ILE A 142 -5.41 -14.37 -12.64
CA ILE A 142 -4.58 -14.71 -11.46
C ILE A 142 -5.46 -15.23 -10.33
N ALA A 143 -6.60 -14.60 -10.08
CA ALA A 143 -7.54 -14.98 -9.03
C ALA A 143 -8.12 -16.39 -9.18
N GLU A 144 -8.23 -16.91 -10.41
CA GLU A 144 -8.66 -18.28 -10.66
C GLU A 144 -7.64 -19.34 -10.17
N TYR A 145 -6.36 -19.00 -10.14
CA TYR A 145 -5.27 -19.91 -9.73
C TYR A 145 -4.80 -19.65 -8.29
N ASP A 146 -4.87 -18.42 -7.83
CA ASP A 146 -4.51 -17.99 -6.49
C ASP A 146 -5.55 -17.00 -5.97
N ALA A 147 -6.51 -17.53 -5.23
CA ALA A 147 -7.61 -16.74 -4.68
C ALA A 147 -7.14 -15.70 -3.65
N SER A 148 -6.05 -15.98 -2.92
CA SER A 148 -5.49 -15.05 -1.94
C SER A 148 -4.85 -13.85 -2.63
N TRP A 149 -4.00 -14.10 -3.61
CA TRP A 149 -3.42 -13.03 -4.43
C TRP A 149 -4.50 -12.27 -5.19
N GLY A 150 -5.44 -13.00 -5.80
CA GLY A 150 -6.59 -12.42 -6.50
C GLY A 150 -7.41 -11.45 -5.66
N ALA A 151 -7.70 -11.78 -4.41
CA ALA A 151 -8.44 -10.89 -3.52
C ALA A 151 -7.70 -9.57 -3.27
N GLY A 152 -6.38 -9.61 -3.09
CA GLY A 152 -5.53 -8.42 -2.96
C GLY A 152 -5.41 -7.62 -4.26
N LEU A 153 -5.47 -8.28 -5.42
CA LEU A 153 -5.47 -7.58 -6.71
C LEU A 153 -6.81 -6.90 -6.97
N LEU A 154 -7.91 -7.65 -6.93
CA LEU A 154 -9.25 -7.15 -7.25
C LEU A 154 -9.76 -6.12 -6.23
N GLY A 155 -9.34 -6.26 -4.97
CA GLY A 155 -9.71 -5.34 -3.89
C GLY A 155 -8.78 -4.12 -3.75
N ASP A 156 -7.63 -4.09 -4.45
CA ASP A 156 -6.61 -3.07 -4.20
C ASP A 156 -5.74 -2.81 -5.44
N LYS A 157 -4.77 -3.68 -5.74
CA LYS A 157 -3.63 -3.41 -6.63
C LYS A 157 -3.96 -3.26 -8.12
N SER A 158 -5.12 -3.73 -8.57
CA SER A 158 -5.59 -3.54 -9.95
C SER A 158 -6.02 -2.10 -10.24
N TYR A 159 -6.16 -1.27 -9.21
CA TYR A 159 -6.57 0.12 -9.33
C TYR A 159 -5.41 1.06 -9.01
N SER A 160 -5.43 2.24 -9.64
CA SER A 160 -4.45 3.28 -9.32
C SER A 160 -4.70 3.88 -7.94
N VAL A 161 -3.64 4.05 -7.15
CA VAL A 161 -3.66 4.58 -5.79
C VAL A 161 -2.63 5.69 -5.66
N ILE A 162 -3.13 6.92 -5.46
CA ILE A 162 -2.34 8.13 -5.23
C ILE A 162 -2.91 8.80 -3.97
N PHE A 163 -2.05 9.16 -3.03
CA PHE A 163 -2.45 9.74 -1.75
C PHE A 163 -2.11 11.22 -1.64
N ASP A 164 -2.93 11.95 -0.89
CA ASP A 164 -2.64 13.31 -0.46
C ASP A 164 -1.95 13.29 0.90
N ASN A 165 -0.69 13.72 0.96
CA ASN A 165 0.12 13.77 2.18
C ASN A 165 0.09 15.15 2.88
N SER A 166 -0.81 16.04 2.51
CA SER A 166 -0.86 17.40 3.05
C SER A 166 -1.09 17.42 4.55
N LYS A 167 -1.86 16.46 5.09
CA LYS A 167 -2.17 16.39 6.52
C LYS A 167 -0.95 15.99 7.36
N ILE A 168 -0.24 14.92 7.00
CA ILE A 168 0.96 14.52 7.74
C ILE A 168 2.03 15.60 7.70
N LYS A 169 2.22 16.28 6.57
CA LYS A 169 3.20 17.38 6.42
C LYS A 169 2.87 18.61 7.28
N ARG A 170 1.61 18.82 7.64
CA ARG A 170 1.23 19.87 8.58
C ARG A 170 1.43 19.46 10.03
N LEU A 171 1.23 18.19 10.35
CA LEU A 171 1.33 17.69 11.73
C LEU A 171 2.76 17.36 12.13
N VAL A 172 3.59 16.97 11.16
CA VAL A 172 4.99 16.56 11.33
C VAL A 172 5.82 17.24 10.25
N PRO A 173 6.28 18.47 10.50
CA PRO A 173 7.08 19.26 9.54
C PRO A 173 8.52 18.73 9.36
#